data_31080a7d92d50e8af695d3453d4184a4
#
_entry.id   31080a7d92d50e8af695d3453d4184a4
#
_cell.length_a   1.000
_cell.length_b   1.000
_cell.length_c   1.000
_cell.angle_alpha   90.00
_cell.angle_beta   90.00
_cell.angle_gamma   90.00
#
_symmetry.space_group_name_H-M   'P 1'
#
loop_
_entity.id
_entity.type
_entity.pdbx_description
1 polymer ?
#
loop_
_entity_poly.entity_id
_entity_poly.type
_entity_poly.pdbx_seq_one_letter_code
_entity_poly.pdbx_strand_id
1 'polypeptide(L)'
;EYRLKVRENRWMRTRSGYQTKIVQYKTNLSEANMAAQRAYSQSQTSLNNIRAKAMLDHQEDFKSMLKTEGMIEASAAERGIRGTTVRRQLSANLAELGMANAQRSRALTLSKYAYFDHNASIARKVRSKQNQLFGKVAISPTPDLAPPKPVMQNVGAQLFLGLAGAGFDAAGTHFANKPPSGPGG
;
A
#
# COMPACT_ATOMS: atom_id res chain seq x y z
N GLU A 1 -6.73 -61.93 8.84
CA GLU A 1 -6.51 -61.21 7.55
C GLU A 1 -7.57 -60.15 7.27
N TYR A 2 -8.86 -60.40 7.41
CA TYR A 2 -9.94 -59.44 7.14
C TYR A 2 -9.82 -58.16 7.95
N ARG A 3 -9.52 -58.22 9.25
CA ARG A 3 -9.37 -57.06 10.13
C ARG A 3 -8.16 -56.20 9.74
N LEU A 4 -7.08 -56.80 9.26
CA LEU A 4 -5.89 -56.06 8.76
C LEU A 4 -6.22 -55.32 7.48
N LYS A 5 -6.90 -55.93 6.51
CA LYS A 5 -7.33 -55.25 5.27
C LYS A 5 -8.27 -54.08 5.51
N VAL A 6 -9.21 -54.23 6.46
CA VAL A 6 -10.11 -53.11 6.84
C VAL A 6 -9.33 -51.94 7.46
N ARG A 7 -8.33 -52.23 8.30
CA ARG A 7 -7.46 -51.21 8.94
C ARG A 7 -6.58 -50.50 7.89
N GLU A 8 -6.02 -51.23 6.96
CA GLU A 8 -5.24 -50.72 5.88
C GLU A 8 -6.04 -49.81 4.93
N ASN A 9 -7.24 -50.24 4.53
CA ASN A 9 -8.15 -49.45 3.72
C ASN A 9 -8.58 -48.16 4.42
N ARG A 10 -8.84 -48.20 5.72
CA ARG A 10 -9.15 -47.01 6.54
C ARG A 10 -7.96 -46.06 6.55
N TRP A 11 -6.76 -46.60 6.73
CA TRP A 11 -5.52 -45.81 6.70
C TRP A 11 -5.30 -45.12 5.34
N MET A 12 -5.44 -45.85 4.22
CA MET A 12 -5.30 -45.29 2.88
C MET A 12 -6.31 -44.17 2.62
N ARG A 13 -7.56 -44.33 3.03
CA ARG A 13 -8.59 -43.27 2.91
C ARG A 13 -8.22 -42.02 3.73
N THR A 14 -7.76 -42.19 4.95
CA THR A 14 -7.37 -41.10 5.84
C THR A 14 -6.14 -40.36 5.26
N ARG A 15 -5.16 -41.10 4.74
CA ARG A 15 -3.98 -40.55 4.09
C ARG A 15 -4.35 -39.77 2.83
N SER A 16 -5.19 -40.29 1.98
CA SER A 16 -5.68 -39.63 0.76
C SER A 16 -6.44 -38.35 1.10
N GLY A 17 -7.36 -38.41 2.08
CA GLY A 17 -8.08 -37.21 2.56
C GLY A 17 -7.16 -36.14 3.13
N TYR A 18 -6.08 -36.54 3.83
CA TYR A 18 -5.08 -35.61 4.34
C TYR A 18 -4.27 -34.95 3.20
N GLN A 19 -3.84 -35.74 2.21
CA GLN A 19 -3.15 -35.20 1.02
C GLN A 19 -4.03 -34.18 0.27
N THR A 20 -5.32 -34.48 0.10
CA THR A 20 -6.27 -33.54 -0.52
C THR A 20 -6.37 -32.24 0.25
N LYS A 21 -6.42 -32.30 1.59
CA LYS A 21 -6.42 -31.10 2.44
C LYS A 21 -5.15 -30.28 2.31
N ILE A 22 -3.99 -30.91 2.20
CA ILE A 22 -2.70 -30.21 1.97
C ILE A 22 -2.72 -29.50 0.62
N VAL A 23 -3.19 -30.16 -0.45
CA VAL A 23 -3.29 -29.55 -1.76
C VAL A 23 -4.23 -28.34 -1.72
N GLN A 24 -5.42 -28.49 -1.14
CA GLN A 24 -6.37 -27.39 -0.95
C GLN A 24 -5.76 -26.23 -0.15
N TYR A 25 -5.02 -26.55 0.92
CA TYR A 25 -4.31 -25.54 1.71
C TYR A 25 -3.33 -24.74 0.86
N LYS A 26 -2.48 -25.41 0.07
CA LYS A 26 -1.50 -24.76 -0.81
C LYS A 26 -2.18 -23.89 -1.86
N THR A 27 -3.25 -24.37 -2.48
CA THR A 27 -4.02 -23.61 -3.47
C THR A 27 -4.65 -22.37 -2.84
N ASN A 28 -5.35 -22.53 -1.72
CA ASN A 28 -5.99 -21.41 -1.02
C ASN A 28 -4.96 -20.38 -0.50
N LEU A 29 -3.77 -20.83 -0.07
CA LEU A 29 -2.68 -19.97 0.35
C LEU A 29 -2.15 -19.15 -0.84
N SER A 30 -1.95 -19.79 -1.99
CA SER A 30 -1.54 -19.12 -3.22
C SER A 30 -2.56 -18.07 -3.67
N GLU A 31 -3.84 -18.43 -3.66
CA GLU A 31 -4.93 -17.50 -3.98
C GLU A 31 -4.98 -16.29 -3.02
N ALA A 32 -4.82 -16.54 -1.72
CA ALA A 32 -4.78 -15.46 -0.73
C ALA A 32 -3.60 -14.51 -0.96
N ASN A 33 -2.43 -15.05 -1.32
CA ASN A 33 -1.25 -14.26 -1.63
C ASN A 33 -1.42 -13.45 -2.93
N MET A 34 -1.99 -14.04 -3.99
CA MET A 34 -2.29 -13.32 -5.22
C MET A 34 -3.32 -12.21 -5.00
N ALA A 35 -4.35 -12.47 -4.20
CA ALA A 35 -5.34 -11.45 -3.85
C ALA A 35 -4.69 -10.28 -3.09
N ALA A 36 -3.77 -10.57 -2.17
CA ALA A 36 -3.01 -9.54 -1.45
C ALA A 36 -2.14 -8.71 -2.39
N GLN A 37 -1.41 -9.35 -3.30
CA GLN A 37 -0.60 -8.65 -4.30
C GLN A 37 -1.45 -7.70 -5.15
N ARG A 38 -2.61 -8.15 -5.62
CA ARG A 38 -3.55 -7.30 -6.38
C ARG A 38 -4.02 -6.11 -5.56
N ALA A 39 -4.38 -6.34 -4.28
CA ALA A 39 -4.82 -5.27 -3.39
C ALA A 39 -3.71 -4.24 -3.12
N TYR A 40 -2.47 -4.67 -2.93
CA TYR A 40 -1.31 -3.76 -2.80
C TYR A 40 -1.06 -2.96 -4.08
N SER A 41 -1.09 -3.62 -5.24
CA SER A 41 -0.92 -2.95 -6.54
C SER A 41 -2.01 -1.90 -6.78
N GLN A 42 -3.28 -2.22 -6.50
CA GLN A 42 -4.39 -1.27 -6.60
C GLN A 42 -4.22 -0.08 -5.66
N SER A 43 -3.80 -0.33 -4.42
CA SER A 43 -3.51 0.71 -3.43
C SER A 43 -2.40 1.64 -3.92
N GLN A 44 -1.33 1.09 -4.47
CA GLN A 44 -0.21 1.85 -5.05
C GLN A 44 -0.65 2.70 -6.23
N THR A 45 -1.44 2.11 -7.14
CA THR A 45 -1.98 2.82 -8.31
C THR A 45 -2.88 3.98 -7.88
N SER A 46 -3.74 3.75 -6.88
CA SER A 46 -4.60 4.80 -6.33
C SER A 46 -3.79 5.98 -5.77
N LEU A 47 -2.73 5.70 -4.99
CA LEU A 47 -1.84 6.74 -4.46
C LEU A 47 -1.14 7.52 -5.58
N ASN A 48 -0.67 6.81 -6.61
CA ASN A 48 -0.01 7.45 -7.77
C ASN A 48 -0.98 8.35 -8.54
N ASN A 49 -2.23 7.92 -8.72
CA ASN A 49 -3.28 8.73 -9.37
C ASN A 49 -3.59 9.99 -8.56
N ILE A 50 -3.67 9.90 -7.23
CA ILE A 50 -3.86 11.06 -6.36
C ILE A 50 -2.70 12.05 -6.50
N ARG A 51 -1.47 11.55 -6.55
CA ARG A 51 -0.27 12.39 -6.76
C ARG A 51 -0.27 13.07 -8.12
N ALA A 52 -0.58 12.31 -9.19
CA ALA A 52 -0.65 12.84 -10.54
C ALA A 52 -1.72 13.93 -10.66
N LYS A 53 -2.92 13.69 -10.09
CA LYS A 53 -3.97 14.70 -10.04
C LYS A 53 -3.54 15.96 -9.30
N ALA A 54 -2.95 15.83 -8.11
CA ALA A 54 -2.47 16.98 -7.34
C ALA A 54 -1.40 17.81 -8.11
N MET A 55 -0.59 17.16 -8.93
CA MET A 55 0.39 17.83 -9.79
C MET A 55 -0.28 18.60 -10.93
N LEU A 56 -1.30 18.00 -11.57
CA LEU A 56 -2.06 18.68 -12.62
C LEU A 56 -2.83 19.89 -12.05
N ASP A 57 -3.52 19.71 -10.94
CA ASP A 57 -4.24 20.80 -10.26
C ASP A 57 -3.29 21.94 -9.88
N HIS A 58 -2.06 21.62 -9.45
CA HIS A 58 -1.04 22.64 -9.18
C HIS A 58 -0.63 23.40 -10.43
N GLN A 59 -0.46 22.71 -11.57
CA GLN A 59 -0.10 23.36 -12.84
C GLN A 59 -1.24 24.27 -13.34
N GLU A 60 -2.50 23.87 -13.17
CA GLU A 60 -3.67 24.67 -13.54
C GLU A 60 -3.77 25.94 -12.69
N ASP A 61 -3.61 25.82 -11.37
CA ASP A 61 -3.65 26.99 -10.49
C ASP A 61 -2.49 27.94 -10.78
N PHE A 62 -1.30 27.40 -11.06
CA PHE A 62 -0.15 28.24 -11.43
C PHE A 62 -0.41 29.00 -12.73
N LYS A 63 -0.98 28.34 -13.74
CA LYS A 63 -1.40 29.01 -14.99
C LYS A 63 -2.47 30.07 -14.74
N SER A 64 -3.45 29.77 -13.89
CA SER A 64 -4.50 30.71 -13.51
C SER A 64 -3.91 31.92 -12.78
N MET A 65 -2.99 31.71 -11.87
CA MET A 65 -2.28 32.77 -11.16
C MET A 65 -1.53 33.68 -12.14
N LEU A 66 -0.76 33.15 -13.08
CA LEU A 66 -0.04 33.93 -14.10
C LEU A 66 -0.99 34.73 -14.99
N LYS A 67 -2.14 34.13 -15.38
CA LYS A 67 -3.18 34.84 -16.15
C LYS A 67 -3.78 36.00 -15.37
N THR A 68 -4.07 35.79 -14.09
CA THR A 68 -4.60 36.82 -13.19
C THR A 68 -3.57 37.94 -12.99
N GLU A 69 -2.29 37.61 -12.82
CA GLU A 69 -1.20 38.56 -12.72
C GLU A 69 -1.10 39.44 -13.97
N GLY A 70 -1.10 38.86 -15.17
CA GLY A 70 -1.10 39.60 -16.43
C GLY A 70 -2.33 40.50 -16.59
N MET A 71 -3.53 40.06 -16.14
CA MET A 71 -4.72 40.93 -16.15
C MET A 71 -4.61 42.10 -15.18
N ILE A 72 -4.05 41.88 -13.98
CA ILE A 72 -3.83 42.94 -12.99
C ILE A 72 -2.85 43.99 -13.56
N GLU A 73 -1.75 43.56 -14.16
CA GLU A 73 -0.75 44.44 -14.75
C GLU A 73 -1.33 45.24 -15.94
N ALA A 74 -2.02 44.58 -16.87
CA ALA A 74 -2.67 45.24 -18.02
C ALA A 74 -3.71 46.27 -17.58
N SER A 75 -4.61 45.91 -16.65
CA SER A 75 -5.60 46.83 -16.11
C SER A 75 -5.01 47.99 -15.34
N ALA A 76 -3.92 47.77 -14.64
CA ALA A 76 -3.19 48.83 -13.95
C ALA A 76 -2.53 49.80 -14.94
N ALA A 77 -1.96 49.28 -16.03
CA ALA A 77 -1.35 50.08 -17.09
C ALA A 77 -2.40 50.98 -17.80
N GLU A 78 -3.57 50.39 -18.15
CA GLU A 78 -4.68 51.12 -18.80
C GLU A 78 -5.21 52.27 -17.93
N ARG A 79 -5.30 52.06 -16.62
CA ARG A 79 -5.82 53.06 -15.67
C ARG A 79 -4.74 54.02 -15.12
N GLY A 80 -3.51 53.86 -15.53
CA GLY A 80 -2.40 54.66 -15.00
C GLY A 80 -2.11 54.41 -13.50
N ILE A 81 -2.62 53.31 -12.93
CA ILE A 81 -2.42 52.95 -11.53
C ILE A 81 -1.06 52.31 -11.38
N ARG A 82 -0.21 52.87 -10.53
CA ARG A 82 1.13 52.35 -10.25
C ARG A 82 1.36 52.26 -8.73
N GLY A 83 2.31 51.40 -8.35
CA GLY A 83 2.82 51.38 -6.98
C GLY A 83 2.13 50.36 -6.05
N THR A 84 1.77 50.79 -4.84
CA THR A 84 1.37 49.91 -3.71
C THR A 84 0.11 49.10 -3.95
N THR A 85 -0.87 49.65 -4.70
CA THR A 85 -2.15 48.96 -4.98
C THR A 85 -1.94 47.73 -5.84
N VAL A 86 -1.16 47.85 -6.92
CA VAL A 86 -0.83 46.73 -7.82
C VAL A 86 -0.05 45.65 -7.05
N ARG A 87 0.95 46.07 -6.25
CA ARG A 87 1.74 45.13 -5.42
C ARG A 87 0.86 44.39 -4.44
N ARG A 88 -0.14 45.04 -3.81
CA ARG A 88 -1.09 44.36 -2.92
C ARG A 88 -1.92 43.32 -3.63
N GLN A 89 -2.41 43.61 -4.84
CA GLN A 89 -3.19 42.66 -5.63
C GLN A 89 -2.33 41.47 -6.06
N LEU A 90 -1.12 41.68 -6.51
CA LEU A 90 -0.17 40.63 -6.86
C LEU A 90 0.18 39.74 -5.64
N SER A 91 0.46 40.39 -4.49
CA SER A 91 0.76 39.64 -3.27
C SER A 91 -0.45 38.84 -2.76
N ALA A 92 -1.68 39.34 -2.92
CA ALA A 92 -2.89 38.58 -2.59
C ALA A 92 -3.08 37.36 -3.50
N ASN A 93 -2.87 37.52 -4.81
CA ASN A 93 -2.91 36.43 -5.77
C ASN A 93 -1.86 35.32 -5.47
N LEU A 94 -0.65 35.73 -5.11
CA LEU A 94 0.41 34.80 -4.69
C LEU A 94 0.08 34.10 -3.37
N ALA A 95 -0.53 34.81 -2.41
CA ALA A 95 -0.96 34.22 -1.15
C ALA A 95 -2.08 33.18 -1.35
N GLU A 96 -2.99 33.40 -2.27
CA GLU A 96 -4.04 32.46 -2.65
C GLU A 96 -3.44 31.16 -3.22
N LEU A 97 -2.49 31.27 -4.14
CA LEU A 97 -1.75 30.11 -4.64
C LEU A 97 -1.02 29.38 -3.52
N GLY A 98 -0.40 30.10 -2.59
CA GLY A 98 0.28 29.54 -1.42
C GLY A 98 -0.67 28.74 -0.53
N MET A 99 -1.86 29.26 -0.26
CA MET A 99 -2.90 28.56 0.50
C MET A 99 -3.39 27.31 -0.22
N ALA A 100 -3.66 27.37 -1.52
CA ALA A 100 -4.07 26.21 -2.32
C ALA A 100 -3.00 25.11 -2.29
N ASN A 101 -1.72 25.47 -2.41
CA ASN A 101 -0.61 24.53 -2.29
C ASN A 101 -0.49 23.88 -0.90
N ALA A 102 -0.69 24.67 0.16
CA ALA A 102 -0.67 24.15 1.53
C ALA A 102 -1.82 23.15 1.76
N GLN A 103 -3.02 23.44 1.27
CA GLN A 103 -4.16 22.52 1.36
C GLN A 103 -3.91 21.22 0.58
N ARG A 104 -3.33 21.28 -0.64
CA ARG A 104 -2.96 20.08 -1.41
C ARG A 104 -1.90 19.25 -0.72
N SER A 105 -0.88 19.90 -0.18
CA SER A 105 0.18 19.22 0.57
C SER A 105 -0.39 18.47 1.78
N ARG A 106 -1.34 19.08 2.49
CA ARG A 106 -2.08 18.45 3.58
C ARG A 106 -2.90 17.26 3.10
N ALA A 107 -3.65 17.41 2.00
CA ALA A 107 -4.45 16.35 1.40
C ALA A 107 -3.58 15.17 0.93
N LEU A 108 -2.43 15.43 0.32
CA LEU A 108 -1.46 14.40 -0.07
C LEU A 108 -0.88 13.66 1.14
N THR A 109 -0.62 14.37 2.23
CA THR A 109 -0.13 13.77 3.48
C THR A 109 -1.19 12.84 4.08
N LEU A 110 -2.45 13.27 4.16
CA LEU A 110 -3.55 12.43 4.61
C LEU A 110 -3.76 11.20 3.71
N SER A 111 -3.65 11.37 2.39
CA SER A 111 -3.72 10.24 1.45
C SER A 111 -2.59 9.23 1.63
N LYS A 112 -1.38 9.69 1.98
CA LYS A 112 -0.27 8.79 2.34
C LYS A 112 -0.56 8.01 3.62
N TYR A 113 -1.09 8.64 4.65
CA TYR A 113 -1.49 7.93 5.87
C TYR A 113 -2.58 6.90 5.58
N ALA A 114 -3.62 7.28 4.83
CA ALA A 114 -4.67 6.35 4.42
C ALA A 114 -4.13 5.15 3.62
N TYR A 115 -3.13 5.38 2.76
CA TYR A 115 -2.43 4.32 2.04
C TYR A 115 -1.70 3.35 3.00
N PHE A 116 -0.97 3.87 3.99
CA PHE A 116 -0.29 3.01 4.97
C PHE A 116 -1.26 2.22 5.83
N ASP A 117 -2.34 2.84 6.29
CA ASP A 117 -3.39 2.17 7.07
C ASP A 117 -4.10 1.08 6.27
N HIS A 118 -4.39 1.36 4.99
CA HIS A 118 -4.97 0.38 4.08
C HIS A 118 -4.04 -0.82 3.88
N ASN A 119 -2.76 -0.59 3.62
CA ASN A 119 -1.77 -1.65 3.48
C ASN A 119 -1.60 -2.47 4.76
N ALA A 120 -1.59 -1.83 5.92
CA ALA A 120 -1.58 -2.53 7.21
C ALA A 120 -2.85 -3.38 7.41
N SER A 121 -4.00 -2.93 6.94
CA SER A 121 -5.26 -3.70 6.94
C SER A 121 -5.17 -4.92 6.03
N ILE A 122 -4.65 -4.77 4.80
CA ILE A 122 -4.40 -5.90 3.88
C ILE A 122 -3.50 -6.93 4.57
N ALA A 123 -2.40 -6.49 5.17
CA ALA A 123 -1.46 -7.35 5.89
C ALA A 123 -2.15 -8.17 7.00
N ARG A 124 -2.98 -7.51 7.83
CA ARG A 124 -3.73 -8.18 8.90
C ARG A 124 -4.72 -9.21 8.34
N LYS A 125 -5.44 -8.88 7.27
CA LYS A 125 -6.39 -9.79 6.61
C LYS A 125 -5.70 -11.03 6.05
N VAL A 126 -4.55 -10.86 5.39
CA VAL A 126 -3.74 -11.97 4.87
C VAL A 126 -3.29 -12.89 5.99
N ARG A 127 -2.71 -12.33 7.07
CA ARG A 127 -2.26 -13.11 8.23
C ARG A 127 -3.41 -13.88 8.87
N SER A 128 -4.55 -13.23 9.06
CA SER A 128 -5.75 -13.90 9.60
C SER A 128 -6.19 -15.05 8.71
N LYS A 129 -6.23 -14.85 7.39
CA LYS A 129 -6.59 -15.90 6.43
C LYS A 129 -5.59 -17.06 6.45
N GLN A 130 -4.29 -16.78 6.49
CA GLN A 130 -3.24 -17.79 6.59
C GLN A 130 -3.39 -18.63 7.86
N ASN A 131 -3.62 -17.98 9.01
CA ASN A 131 -3.85 -18.68 10.28
C ASN A 131 -5.09 -19.57 10.24
N GLN A 132 -6.19 -19.10 9.65
CA GLN A 132 -7.42 -19.90 9.48
C GLN A 132 -7.18 -21.12 8.58
N LEU A 133 -6.44 -20.94 7.48
CA LEU A 133 -6.10 -22.03 6.56
C LEU A 133 -5.19 -23.07 7.24
N PHE A 134 -4.20 -22.59 7.99
CA PHE A 134 -3.30 -23.45 8.77
C PHE A 134 -4.06 -24.25 9.83
N GLY A 135 -4.96 -23.62 10.58
CA GLY A 135 -5.79 -24.28 11.58
C GLY A 135 -6.61 -25.44 11.00
N LYS A 136 -7.14 -25.29 9.80
CA LYS A 136 -7.90 -26.35 9.10
C LYS A 136 -7.07 -27.60 8.76
N VAL A 137 -5.77 -27.43 8.52
CA VAL A 137 -4.85 -28.55 8.23
C VAL A 137 -4.28 -29.14 9.50
N ALA A 138 -3.94 -28.30 10.49
CA ALA A 138 -3.36 -28.75 11.76
C ALA A 138 -4.32 -29.60 12.61
N ILE A 139 -5.63 -29.38 12.52
CA ILE A 139 -6.68 -30.11 13.26
C ILE A 139 -7.06 -31.43 12.57
N SER A 140 -6.35 -31.86 11.53
CA SER A 140 -6.65 -33.13 10.86
C SER A 140 -6.38 -34.31 11.80
N PRO A 141 -7.33 -35.29 11.96
CA PRO A 141 -7.11 -36.42 12.83
C PRO A 141 -5.87 -37.19 12.40
N THR A 142 -4.97 -37.44 13.35
CA THR A 142 -3.84 -38.34 13.16
C THR A 142 -4.36 -39.77 13.16
N PRO A 143 -4.13 -40.52 12.08
CA PRO A 143 -4.45 -41.95 12.10
C PRO A 143 -3.52 -42.71 13.05
N ASP A 144 -3.86 -43.91 13.46
CA ASP A 144 -3.06 -44.81 14.33
C ASP A 144 -1.61 -45.06 13.83
N LEU A 145 -1.40 -44.85 12.53
CA LEU A 145 -0.09 -44.75 11.91
C LEU A 145 0.04 -43.29 11.40
N ALA A 146 0.67 -42.44 12.19
CA ALA A 146 0.82 -41.03 11.86
C ALA A 146 1.55 -40.87 10.53
N PRO A 147 0.97 -40.20 9.51
CA PRO A 147 1.75 -39.77 8.37
C PRO A 147 2.86 -38.84 8.88
N PRO A 148 4.05 -38.82 8.25
CA PRO A 148 5.08 -37.88 8.61
C PRO A 148 4.48 -36.48 8.57
N LYS A 149 4.58 -35.74 9.70
CA LYS A 149 4.10 -34.37 9.77
C LYS A 149 4.77 -33.61 8.63
N PRO A 150 4.00 -32.94 7.73
CA PRO A 150 4.65 -32.12 6.73
C PRO A 150 5.44 -31.05 7.46
N VAL A 151 6.73 -30.97 7.20
CA VAL A 151 7.54 -29.82 7.62
C VAL A 151 7.03 -28.63 6.81
N MET A 152 6.08 -27.90 7.36
CA MET A 152 5.59 -26.68 6.75
C MET A 152 6.69 -25.63 6.92
N GLN A 153 7.53 -25.51 5.91
CA GLN A 153 8.32 -24.29 5.76
C GLN A 153 7.33 -23.13 5.64
N ASN A 154 7.50 -22.15 6.50
CA ASN A 154 6.62 -20.99 6.60
C ASN A 154 6.90 -20.03 5.42
N VAL A 155 6.69 -20.55 4.19
CA VAL A 155 6.93 -19.82 2.93
C VAL A 155 6.12 -18.51 2.90
N GLY A 156 4.95 -18.51 3.54
CA GLY A 156 4.14 -17.31 3.70
C GLY A 156 4.79 -16.25 4.58
N ALA A 157 5.50 -16.64 5.64
CA ALA A 157 6.21 -15.69 6.51
C ALA A 157 7.43 -15.10 5.82
N GLN A 158 8.15 -15.89 5.02
CA GLN A 158 9.31 -15.39 4.25
C GLN A 158 8.88 -14.44 3.13
N LEU A 159 7.78 -14.72 2.43
CA LEU A 159 7.24 -13.85 1.39
C LEU A 159 6.70 -12.54 2.00
N PHE A 160 6.16 -12.62 3.21
CA PHE A 160 5.65 -11.46 3.95
C PHE A 160 6.78 -10.58 4.49
N LEU A 161 7.86 -11.17 5.01
CA LEU A 161 9.05 -10.46 5.45
C LEU A 161 9.78 -9.83 4.26
N GLY A 162 9.83 -10.49 3.10
CA GLY A 162 10.41 -9.94 1.86
C GLY A 162 9.61 -8.75 1.32
N LEU A 163 8.28 -8.80 1.33
CA LEU A 163 7.41 -7.69 0.90
C LEU A 163 7.41 -6.53 1.90
N ALA A 164 7.41 -6.82 3.20
CA ALA A 164 7.54 -5.80 4.25
C ALA A 164 8.93 -5.16 4.22
N GLY A 165 10.00 -5.97 4.05
CA GLY A 165 11.37 -5.49 3.92
C GLY A 165 11.58 -4.57 2.73
N ALA A 166 11.08 -4.93 1.55
CA ALA A 166 11.18 -4.10 0.35
C ALA A 166 10.42 -2.74 0.48
N GLY A 167 9.33 -2.71 1.27
CA GLY A 167 8.60 -1.48 1.57
C GLY A 167 9.34 -0.58 2.57
N PHE A 168 10.04 -1.17 3.54
CA PHE A 168 10.81 -0.41 4.54
C PHE A 168 12.16 0.06 4.01
N ASP A 169 12.83 -0.70 3.14
CA ASP A 169 14.07 -0.27 2.48
C ASP A 169 13.83 0.92 1.55
N ALA A 170 12.73 0.95 0.82
CA ALA A 170 12.37 2.10 -0.02
C ALA A 170 12.07 3.36 0.81
N ALA A 171 11.53 3.21 2.03
CA ALA A 171 11.32 4.33 2.95
C ALA A 171 12.64 4.74 3.66
N GLY A 172 13.46 3.76 4.05
CA GLY A 172 14.74 4.00 4.73
C GLY A 172 15.75 4.74 3.89
N THR A 173 15.88 4.42 2.61
CA THR A 173 16.80 5.11 1.68
C THR A 173 16.40 6.55 1.38
N HIS A 174 15.10 6.89 1.50
CA HIS A 174 14.63 8.26 1.33
C HIS A 174 14.98 9.18 2.52
N PHE A 175 15.13 8.62 3.72
CA PHE A 175 15.51 9.38 4.92
C PHE A 175 17.03 9.41 5.15
N ALA A 176 17.78 8.40 4.66
CA ALA A 176 19.23 8.35 4.81
C ALA A 176 20.00 9.31 3.90
N ASN A 177 19.38 9.78 2.80
CA ASN A 177 20.02 10.69 1.84
C ASN A 177 19.73 12.18 2.08
N LYS A 178 19.30 12.58 3.27
CA LYS A 178 19.20 13.99 3.62
C LYS A 178 20.59 14.46 4.06
N PRO A 179 21.27 15.36 3.30
CA PRO A 179 22.56 15.88 3.72
C PRO A 179 22.39 16.63 5.05
N PRO A 180 23.33 16.51 5.99
CA PRO A 180 23.28 17.26 7.21
C PRO A 180 23.29 18.76 6.87
N SER A 181 22.27 19.48 7.36
CA SER A 181 22.26 20.94 7.32
C SER A 181 23.42 21.42 8.20
N GLY A 182 24.49 21.87 7.57
CA GLY A 182 25.63 22.44 8.26
C GLY A 182 25.21 23.67 9.08
N PRO A 183 25.84 23.90 10.24
CA PRO A 183 25.62 25.13 10.99
C PRO A 183 26.13 26.30 10.16
N GLY A 184 25.21 27.17 9.76
CA GLY A 184 25.58 28.47 9.17
C GLY A 184 26.28 29.30 10.21
N GLY A 185 27.46 29.74 9.87
CA GLY A 185 28.18 30.80 10.55
C GLY A 185 27.61 32.20 10.23
#